data_8c789825724ceefc79e0ed7ee3d5904e
#
_entry.id   8c789825724ceefc79e0ed7ee3d5904e
#
_cell.length_a   1.000
_cell.length_b   1.000
_cell.length_c   1.000
_cell.angle_alpha   90.00
_cell.angle_beta   90.00
_cell.angle_gamma   90.00
#
_symmetry.space_group_name_H-M   'P 1'
#
loop_
_entity.id
_entity.type
_entity.pdbx_description
1 polymer ?
#
loop_
_entity_poly.entity_id
_entity_poly.type
_entity_poly.pdbx_seq_one_letter_code
_entity_poly.pdbx_strand_id
1 'polypeptide(L)'
;AVTAGEAKHGMTIAEKIIARAAGLSQVKAGDIATVTLDRLMSNDGTTHLTIGMYEKLKNPHIADKDKLVWIVDHNIPSDSPKTAASQKKMRDFAKANDIKFYEGEGVCHQVMMENHVVPGELIFGADSRTCAYGALGAFGTGVGCTDYLYAMVTGTSWVMVPGTLRFNLKGKLNDGVYARDLILSIIGKIGANGANYKAMEFAGEGLHSLSMADRISICNLCVEAGAKTALMEVDDVAMDYLKEHGREPKACFTSDDDAV
;
A
#
# COMPACT_ATOMS: atom_id res chain seq x y z
N ALA A 1 -12.72 15.86 -13.52
CA ALA A 1 -11.77 16.94 -13.85
C ALA A 1 -11.97 18.04 -12.81
N VAL A 2 -10.97 18.29 -11.97
CA VAL A 2 -11.00 19.40 -11.00
C VAL A 2 -10.91 20.70 -11.78
N THR A 3 -11.93 21.54 -11.68
CA THR A 3 -11.98 22.86 -12.32
C THR A 3 -11.14 23.85 -11.49
N ALA A 4 -10.31 24.64 -12.15
CA ALA A 4 -9.55 25.72 -11.52
C ALA A 4 -10.55 26.74 -10.91
N GLY A 5 -10.57 26.88 -9.58
CA GLY A 5 -11.38 27.87 -8.88
C GLY A 5 -12.11 27.38 -7.61
N GLU A 6 -11.99 26.10 -7.22
CA GLU A 6 -12.58 25.67 -5.93
C GLU A 6 -11.81 26.27 -4.75
N ALA A 7 -12.52 26.68 -3.70
CA ALA A 7 -11.92 27.15 -2.45
C ALA A 7 -11.04 26.06 -1.85
N LYS A 8 -9.88 26.42 -1.31
CA LYS A 8 -9.02 25.47 -0.59
C LYS A 8 -9.79 24.89 0.59
N HIS A 9 -9.74 23.58 0.72
CA HIS A 9 -10.27 22.82 1.87
C HIS A 9 -9.13 22.03 2.50
N GLY A 10 -9.29 21.64 3.76
CA GLY A 10 -8.35 20.74 4.41
C GLY A 10 -8.36 19.35 3.79
N MET A 11 -7.20 18.74 3.69
CA MET A 11 -7.02 17.41 3.12
C MET A 11 -6.55 16.40 4.15
N THR A 12 -7.05 15.17 4.05
CA THR A 12 -6.55 14.01 4.79
C THR A 12 -5.20 13.53 4.24
N ILE A 13 -4.51 12.66 4.98
CA ILE A 13 -3.26 12.04 4.49
C ILE A 13 -3.47 11.35 3.15
N ALA A 14 -4.59 10.61 2.99
CA ALA A 14 -4.92 9.92 1.74
C ALA A 14 -5.05 10.89 0.56
N GLU A 15 -5.78 11.98 0.75
CA GLU A 15 -5.97 13.02 -0.27
C GLU A 15 -4.66 13.71 -0.63
N LYS A 16 -3.80 14.03 0.34
CA LYS A 16 -2.48 14.64 0.10
C LYS A 16 -1.56 13.75 -0.74
N ILE A 17 -1.53 12.44 -0.44
CA ILE A 17 -0.73 11.48 -1.22
C ILE A 17 -1.27 11.36 -2.65
N ILE A 18 -2.59 11.25 -2.82
CA ILE A 18 -3.22 11.14 -4.14
C ILE A 18 -3.02 12.44 -4.94
N ALA A 19 -3.23 13.62 -4.33
CA ALA A 19 -3.00 14.92 -4.97
C ALA A 19 -1.55 15.03 -5.49
N ARG A 20 -0.56 14.67 -4.65
CA ARG A 20 0.86 14.62 -5.04
C ARG A 20 1.07 13.68 -6.24
N ALA A 21 0.53 12.46 -6.16
CA ALA A 21 0.71 11.45 -7.21
C ALA A 21 0.02 11.82 -8.53
N ALA A 22 -1.03 12.65 -8.46
CA ALA A 22 -1.75 13.17 -9.62
C ALA A 22 -1.18 14.49 -10.16
N GLY A 23 -0.23 15.13 -9.44
CA GLY A 23 0.27 16.47 -9.79
C GLY A 23 -0.79 17.55 -9.61
N LEU A 24 -1.76 17.36 -8.70
CA LEU A 24 -2.83 18.29 -8.39
C LEU A 24 -2.56 19.04 -7.09
N SER A 25 -3.07 20.25 -6.96
CA SER A 25 -2.94 21.05 -5.74
C SER A 25 -3.85 20.55 -4.62
N GLN A 26 -4.99 19.95 -4.97
CA GLN A 26 -5.95 19.35 -4.03
C GLN A 26 -6.82 18.32 -4.74
N VAL A 27 -7.36 17.40 -3.97
CA VAL A 27 -8.41 16.43 -4.35
C VAL A 27 -9.34 16.25 -3.15
N LYS A 28 -10.55 15.77 -3.38
CA LYS A 28 -11.52 15.45 -2.32
C LYS A 28 -12.11 14.05 -2.51
N ALA A 29 -12.66 13.49 -1.44
CA ALA A 29 -13.33 12.21 -1.48
C ALA A 29 -14.37 12.14 -2.60
N GLY A 30 -14.34 11.07 -3.41
CA GLY A 30 -15.19 10.85 -4.56
C GLY A 30 -14.62 11.34 -5.90
N ASP A 31 -13.58 12.18 -5.91
CA ASP A 31 -12.90 12.56 -7.14
C ASP A 31 -12.23 11.35 -7.80
N ILE A 32 -12.14 11.36 -9.12
CA ILE A 32 -11.35 10.39 -9.88
C ILE A 32 -10.10 11.08 -10.38
N ALA A 33 -8.94 10.61 -9.91
CA ALA A 33 -7.64 11.15 -10.27
C ALA A 33 -6.80 10.12 -11.05
N THR A 34 -6.15 10.57 -12.11
CA THR A 34 -5.08 9.79 -12.74
C THR A 34 -3.79 10.03 -11.97
N VAL A 35 -3.18 8.96 -11.49
CA VAL A 35 -2.01 9.00 -10.61
C VAL A 35 -0.80 8.33 -11.24
N THR A 36 0.38 8.85 -10.97
CA THR A 36 1.64 8.17 -11.24
C THR A 36 2.01 7.34 -10.02
N LEU A 37 2.31 6.06 -10.24
CA LEU A 37 2.66 5.14 -9.17
C LEU A 37 4.13 5.27 -8.81
N ASP A 38 4.42 5.19 -7.51
CA ASP A 38 5.79 5.19 -7.01
C ASP A 38 6.39 3.79 -7.03
N ARG A 39 5.57 2.77 -6.70
CA ARG A 39 5.97 1.35 -6.74
C ARG A 39 4.83 0.43 -7.11
N LEU A 40 5.21 -0.74 -7.59
CA LEU A 40 4.33 -1.85 -7.93
C LEU A 40 4.88 -3.14 -7.32
N MET A 41 4.14 -3.76 -6.40
CA MET A 41 4.50 -5.03 -5.77
C MET A 41 3.64 -6.16 -6.32
N SER A 42 4.24 -7.32 -6.58
CA SER A 42 3.49 -8.53 -6.90
C SER A 42 4.18 -9.77 -6.32
N ASN A 43 3.41 -10.81 -6.04
CA ASN A 43 3.89 -12.06 -5.49
C ASN A 43 3.62 -13.25 -6.43
N ASP A 44 4.12 -14.44 -6.11
CA ASP A 44 3.99 -15.64 -6.93
C ASP A 44 2.53 -16.13 -7.10
N GLY A 45 1.61 -15.72 -6.22
CA GLY A 45 0.19 -16.04 -6.36
C GLY A 45 -0.49 -15.33 -7.54
N THR A 46 0.02 -14.18 -7.95
CA THR A 46 -0.64 -13.28 -8.94
C THR A 46 0.22 -12.96 -10.15
N THR A 47 1.53 -12.90 -10.01
CA THR A 47 2.46 -12.42 -11.07
C THR A 47 2.40 -13.28 -12.33
N HIS A 48 2.26 -14.61 -12.21
CA HIS A 48 2.19 -15.50 -13.38
C HIS A 48 0.98 -15.20 -14.27
N LEU A 49 -0.14 -14.74 -13.70
CA LEU A 49 -1.33 -14.29 -14.43
C LEU A 49 -1.05 -12.99 -15.18
N THR A 50 -0.40 -12.04 -14.50
CA THR A 50 0.02 -10.76 -15.08
C THR A 50 0.96 -10.99 -16.28
N ILE A 51 1.97 -11.85 -16.13
CA ILE A 51 2.88 -12.20 -17.23
C ILE A 51 2.10 -12.81 -18.40
N GLY A 52 1.16 -13.74 -18.13
CA GLY A 52 0.34 -14.38 -19.18
C GLY A 52 -0.55 -13.39 -19.95
N MET A 53 -0.98 -12.30 -19.32
CA MET A 53 -1.70 -11.20 -19.98
C MET A 53 -0.74 -10.27 -20.74
N TYR A 54 0.40 -9.93 -20.13
CA TYR A 54 1.44 -9.08 -20.74
C TYR A 54 1.92 -9.66 -22.08
N GLU A 55 2.18 -10.96 -22.16
CA GLU A 55 2.64 -11.66 -23.38
C GLU A 55 1.63 -11.60 -24.53
N LYS A 56 0.36 -11.32 -24.24
CA LYS A 56 -0.71 -11.18 -25.24
C LYS A 56 -0.87 -9.75 -25.78
N LEU A 57 -0.19 -8.79 -25.17
CA LEU A 57 -0.25 -7.41 -25.63
C LEU A 57 0.48 -7.24 -26.96
N LYS A 58 -0.01 -6.33 -27.78
CA LYS A 58 0.67 -5.91 -28.99
C LYS A 58 1.79 -4.92 -28.64
N ASN A 59 3.03 -5.29 -28.90
CA ASN A 59 4.22 -4.48 -28.53
C ASN A 59 4.29 -4.16 -27.01
N PRO A 60 4.36 -5.20 -26.16
CA PRO A 60 4.41 -4.99 -24.72
C PRO A 60 5.71 -4.29 -24.31
N HIS A 61 5.60 -3.37 -23.35
CA HIS A 61 6.74 -2.72 -22.72
C HIS A 61 6.45 -2.50 -21.23
N ILE A 62 7.48 -2.34 -20.43
CA ILE A 62 7.40 -1.96 -19.02
C ILE A 62 7.74 -0.49 -18.94
N ALA A 63 6.84 0.31 -18.33
CA ALA A 63 7.01 1.76 -18.25
C ALA A 63 8.23 2.15 -17.43
N ASP A 64 8.44 1.50 -16.29
CA ASP A 64 9.56 1.72 -15.39
C ASP A 64 9.83 0.45 -14.56
N LYS A 65 10.87 -0.30 -14.92
CA LYS A 65 11.25 -1.54 -14.24
C LYS A 65 11.71 -1.32 -12.79
N ASP A 66 12.28 -0.15 -12.49
CA ASP A 66 12.85 0.14 -11.18
C ASP A 66 11.78 0.34 -10.10
N LYS A 67 10.52 0.54 -10.53
CA LYS A 67 9.36 0.59 -9.65
C LYS A 67 8.76 -0.78 -9.34
N LEU A 68 9.14 -1.82 -10.07
CA LEU A 68 8.60 -3.16 -9.90
C LEU A 68 9.40 -3.94 -8.84
N VAL A 69 8.69 -4.54 -7.89
CA VAL A 69 9.25 -5.44 -6.89
C VAL A 69 8.43 -6.71 -6.88
N TRP A 70 9.05 -7.82 -7.26
CA TRP A 70 8.41 -9.12 -7.33
C TRP A 70 8.99 -10.07 -6.29
N ILE A 71 8.11 -10.78 -5.57
CA ILE A 71 8.49 -11.59 -4.43
C ILE A 71 7.84 -12.97 -4.51
N VAL A 72 8.62 -14.02 -4.31
CA VAL A 72 8.12 -15.40 -4.17
C VAL A 72 8.05 -15.73 -2.69
N ASP A 73 6.83 -15.81 -2.15
CA ASP A 73 6.60 -16.03 -0.72
C ASP A 73 5.36 -16.85 -0.38
N HIS A 74 4.37 -16.92 -1.28
CA HIS A 74 3.09 -17.57 -1.00
C HIS A 74 3.18 -19.09 -1.07
N ASN A 75 3.98 -19.64 -2.02
CA ASN A 75 4.13 -21.06 -2.25
C ASN A 75 5.60 -21.49 -2.18
N ILE A 76 6.23 -21.29 -1.04
CA ILE A 76 7.64 -21.63 -0.83
C ILE A 76 7.79 -22.57 0.38
N PRO A 77 8.39 -23.76 0.21
CA PRO A 77 8.79 -24.37 -1.07
C PRO A 77 7.59 -24.66 -1.98
N SER A 78 7.83 -24.80 -3.30
CA SER A 78 6.77 -25.10 -4.26
C SER A 78 6.05 -26.41 -3.91
N ASP A 79 4.73 -26.37 -3.88
CA ASP A 79 3.85 -27.49 -3.48
C ASP A 79 3.60 -28.48 -4.64
N SER A 80 3.86 -28.05 -5.87
CA SER A 80 3.57 -28.85 -7.06
C SER A 80 4.46 -28.46 -8.27
N PRO A 81 4.58 -29.36 -9.29
CA PRO A 81 5.25 -29.02 -10.54
C PRO A 81 4.65 -27.80 -11.26
N LYS A 82 3.33 -27.58 -11.12
CA LYS A 82 2.63 -26.41 -11.69
C LYS A 82 3.07 -25.12 -11.02
N THR A 83 3.13 -25.11 -9.70
CA THR A 83 3.62 -23.97 -8.92
C THR A 83 5.08 -23.67 -9.24
N ALA A 84 5.93 -24.70 -9.28
CA ALA A 84 7.35 -24.53 -9.63
C ALA A 84 7.52 -23.96 -11.07
N ALA A 85 6.69 -24.38 -12.02
CA ALA A 85 6.71 -23.83 -13.37
C ALA A 85 6.29 -22.35 -13.41
N SER A 86 5.27 -21.96 -12.61
CA SER A 86 4.82 -20.58 -12.49
C SER A 86 5.91 -19.68 -11.86
N GLN A 87 6.57 -20.15 -10.82
CA GLN A 87 7.68 -19.43 -10.18
C GLN A 87 8.89 -19.33 -11.11
N LYS A 88 9.20 -20.41 -11.87
CA LYS A 88 10.24 -20.35 -12.89
C LYS A 88 9.94 -19.30 -13.94
N LYS A 89 8.69 -19.23 -14.44
CA LYS A 89 8.26 -18.22 -15.43
C LYS A 89 8.45 -16.82 -14.86
N MET A 90 8.08 -16.59 -13.59
CA MET A 90 8.25 -15.32 -12.90
C MET A 90 9.73 -14.93 -12.80
N ARG A 91 10.60 -15.86 -12.38
CA ARG A 91 12.05 -15.66 -12.28
C ARG A 91 12.70 -15.34 -13.63
N ASP A 92 12.36 -16.12 -14.65
CA ASP A 92 12.91 -15.93 -16.00
C ASP A 92 12.48 -14.57 -16.58
N PHE A 93 11.22 -14.17 -16.38
CA PHE A 93 10.70 -12.88 -16.83
C PHE A 93 11.35 -11.72 -16.07
N ALA A 94 11.47 -11.83 -14.74
CA ALA A 94 12.12 -10.80 -13.92
C ALA A 94 13.58 -10.59 -14.34
N LYS A 95 14.32 -11.68 -14.57
CA LYS A 95 15.70 -11.62 -15.05
C LYS A 95 15.80 -11.00 -16.46
N ALA A 96 14.90 -11.38 -17.38
CA ALA A 96 14.93 -10.85 -18.74
C ALA A 96 14.61 -9.35 -18.83
N ASN A 97 13.86 -8.81 -17.85
CA ASN A 97 13.44 -7.41 -17.81
C ASN A 97 14.13 -6.60 -16.72
N ASP A 98 15.12 -7.18 -16.03
CA ASP A 98 15.88 -6.54 -14.95
C ASP A 98 14.96 -5.98 -13.84
N ILE A 99 13.94 -6.77 -13.46
CA ILE A 99 13.00 -6.44 -12.39
C ILE A 99 13.58 -6.90 -11.05
N LYS A 100 13.42 -6.08 -10.01
CA LYS A 100 13.83 -6.43 -8.65
C LYS A 100 13.05 -7.64 -8.16
N PHE A 101 13.77 -8.70 -7.80
CA PHE A 101 13.20 -10.01 -7.53
C PHE A 101 13.75 -10.62 -6.24
N TYR A 102 12.84 -11.08 -5.39
CA TYR A 102 13.14 -11.75 -4.11
C TYR A 102 12.54 -13.16 -4.11
N GLU A 103 13.26 -14.13 -3.61
CA GLU A 103 12.80 -15.52 -3.52
C GLU A 103 13.27 -16.15 -2.22
N GLY A 104 12.34 -16.46 -1.30
CA GLY A 104 12.65 -17.08 -0.04
C GLY A 104 13.28 -16.16 1.00
N GLU A 105 13.20 -14.86 0.81
CA GLU A 105 13.78 -13.85 1.70
C GLU A 105 12.79 -13.31 2.75
N GLY A 106 11.55 -13.79 2.73
CA GLY A 106 10.51 -13.42 3.67
C GLY A 106 9.16 -13.17 3.01
N VAL A 107 8.16 -12.84 3.83
CA VAL A 107 6.80 -12.47 3.38
C VAL A 107 6.87 -11.17 2.58
N CYS A 108 6.16 -11.10 1.44
CA CYS A 108 6.24 -9.98 0.50
C CYS A 108 6.03 -8.61 1.15
N HIS A 109 5.06 -8.49 2.07
CA HIS A 109 4.81 -7.23 2.74
C HIS A 109 5.94 -6.85 3.69
N GLN A 110 6.59 -7.83 4.35
CA GLN A 110 7.73 -7.58 5.23
C GLN A 110 8.96 -7.15 4.41
N VAL A 111 9.24 -7.87 3.32
CA VAL A 111 10.33 -7.50 2.38
C VAL A 111 10.14 -6.07 1.85
N MET A 112 8.90 -5.70 1.50
CA MET A 112 8.57 -4.35 1.06
C MET A 112 8.79 -3.32 2.15
N MET A 113 8.31 -3.58 3.37
CA MET A 113 8.43 -2.66 4.51
C MET A 113 9.87 -2.46 4.95
N GLU A 114 10.70 -3.49 4.90
CA GLU A 114 12.11 -3.43 5.29
C GLU A 114 13.02 -2.80 4.22
N ASN A 115 12.68 -2.93 2.93
CA ASN A 115 13.62 -2.58 1.87
C ASN A 115 13.15 -1.48 0.91
N HIS A 116 11.84 -1.20 0.82
CA HIS A 116 11.33 -0.40 -0.29
C HIS A 116 10.40 0.74 0.09
N VAL A 117 9.42 0.49 0.96
CA VAL A 117 8.37 1.46 1.28
C VAL A 117 8.94 2.67 2.00
N VAL A 118 8.58 3.86 1.53
CA VAL A 118 8.88 5.11 2.24
C VAL A 118 7.63 5.98 2.36
N PRO A 119 7.55 6.85 3.38
CA PRO A 119 6.43 7.76 3.60
C PRO A 119 6.09 8.60 2.36
N GLY A 120 4.79 8.80 2.15
CA GLY A 120 4.27 9.63 1.07
C GLY A 120 4.20 8.95 -0.30
N GLU A 121 4.64 7.69 -0.44
CA GLU A 121 4.49 6.93 -1.70
C GLU A 121 3.04 6.49 -1.93
N LEU A 122 2.67 6.35 -3.22
CA LEU A 122 1.46 5.68 -3.68
C LEU A 122 1.85 4.37 -4.35
N ILE A 123 1.42 3.26 -3.77
CA ILE A 123 1.89 1.91 -4.10
C ILE A 123 0.70 1.00 -4.45
N PHE A 124 0.75 0.36 -5.61
CA PHE A 124 -0.16 -0.72 -5.93
C PHE A 124 0.51 -2.08 -5.67
N GLY A 125 -0.24 -2.97 -5.04
CA GLY A 125 0.16 -4.36 -4.87
C GLY A 125 -0.87 -5.30 -5.45
N ALA A 126 -0.43 -6.34 -6.16
CA ALA A 126 -1.31 -7.41 -6.60
C ALA A 126 -1.63 -8.38 -5.44
N ASP A 127 -1.90 -7.80 -4.26
CA ASP A 127 -2.24 -8.47 -3.01
C ASP A 127 -3.11 -7.58 -2.14
N SER A 128 -4.12 -8.16 -1.49
CA SER A 128 -5.11 -7.41 -0.69
C SER A 128 -4.51 -6.72 0.53
N ARG A 129 -3.44 -7.26 1.13
CA ARG A 129 -2.81 -6.71 2.34
C ARG A 129 -1.76 -5.63 2.07
N THR A 130 -1.71 -5.11 0.86
CA THR A 130 -0.87 -3.95 0.48
C THR A 130 -1.15 -2.71 1.35
N CYS A 131 -2.33 -2.62 1.97
CA CYS A 131 -2.66 -1.57 2.95
C CYS A 131 -1.72 -1.53 4.17
N ALA A 132 -0.96 -2.58 4.45
CA ALA A 132 0.06 -2.63 5.51
C ALA A 132 1.10 -1.51 5.40
N TYR A 133 1.37 -1.01 4.19
CA TYR A 133 2.38 0.03 3.95
C TYR A 133 2.02 1.39 4.56
N GLY A 134 0.75 1.56 4.91
CA GLY A 134 0.29 2.74 5.65
C GLY A 134 0.88 2.89 7.05
N ALA A 135 1.43 1.83 7.64
CA ALA A 135 2.19 1.89 8.87
C ALA A 135 3.43 2.82 8.79
N LEU A 136 3.96 3.02 7.57
CA LEU A 136 5.01 4.00 7.24
C LEU A 136 4.46 5.23 6.52
N GLY A 137 3.16 5.53 6.59
CA GLY A 137 2.58 6.70 5.93
C GLY A 137 2.59 6.65 4.40
N ALA A 138 2.61 5.46 3.80
CA ALA A 138 2.48 5.26 2.36
C ALA A 138 1.06 4.81 2.01
N PHE A 139 0.49 5.34 0.93
CA PHE A 139 -0.80 4.88 0.42
C PHE A 139 -0.61 3.57 -0.35
N GLY A 140 -0.69 2.45 0.37
CA GLY A 140 -0.66 1.13 -0.22
C GLY A 140 -2.07 0.61 -0.49
N THR A 141 -2.34 0.06 -1.69
CA THR A 141 -3.65 -0.51 -1.99
C THR A 141 -3.53 -1.76 -2.87
N GLY A 142 -4.37 -2.76 -2.53
CA GLY A 142 -4.51 -3.97 -3.33
C GLY A 142 -5.27 -3.72 -4.63
N VAL A 143 -4.78 -4.32 -5.72
CA VAL A 143 -5.41 -4.24 -7.05
C VAL A 143 -5.41 -5.61 -7.73
N GLY A 144 -6.30 -5.80 -8.69
CA GLY A 144 -6.34 -7.02 -9.51
C GLY A 144 -5.20 -7.08 -10.52
N CYS A 145 -4.93 -8.28 -11.06
CA CYS A 145 -3.86 -8.50 -12.03
C CYS A 145 -3.98 -7.63 -13.28
N THR A 146 -5.21 -7.28 -13.70
CA THR A 146 -5.46 -6.43 -14.86
C THR A 146 -5.05 -4.97 -14.60
N ASP A 147 -5.42 -4.43 -13.43
CA ASP A 147 -5.05 -3.08 -13.03
C ASP A 147 -3.54 -2.99 -12.77
N TYR A 148 -2.97 -4.05 -12.18
CA TYR A 148 -1.53 -4.17 -12.01
C TYR A 148 -0.80 -4.16 -13.36
N LEU A 149 -1.28 -4.95 -14.33
CA LEU A 149 -0.73 -4.96 -15.68
C LEU A 149 -0.81 -3.59 -16.34
N TYR A 150 -1.96 -2.93 -16.25
CA TYR A 150 -2.13 -1.58 -16.80
C TYR A 150 -1.11 -0.62 -16.21
N ALA A 151 -0.97 -0.62 -14.88
CA ALA A 151 0.01 0.20 -14.18
C ALA A 151 1.46 -0.14 -14.57
N MET A 152 1.78 -1.42 -14.77
CA MET A 152 3.11 -1.88 -15.18
C MET A 152 3.51 -1.38 -16.58
N VAL A 153 2.56 -1.30 -17.52
CA VAL A 153 2.84 -0.89 -18.90
C VAL A 153 2.71 0.62 -19.12
N THR A 154 1.94 1.33 -18.29
CA THR A 154 1.70 2.77 -18.46
C THR A 154 2.43 3.64 -17.44
N GLY A 155 2.86 3.07 -16.31
CA GLY A 155 3.41 3.79 -15.15
C GLY A 155 2.37 4.59 -14.36
N THR A 156 1.09 4.53 -14.78
CA THR A 156 -0.02 5.29 -14.22
C THR A 156 -1.23 4.40 -13.95
N SER A 157 -2.16 4.90 -13.18
CA SER A 157 -3.50 4.31 -13.02
C SER A 157 -4.50 5.39 -12.62
N TRP A 158 -5.76 5.01 -12.42
CA TRP A 158 -6.77 5.88 -11.87
C TRP A 158 -7.15 5.42 -10.46
N VAL A 159 -7.47 6.37 -9.61
CA VAL A 159 -7.95 6.12 -8.24
C VAL A 159 -9.15 7.02 -8.00
N MET A 160 -10.23 6.45 -7.48
CA MET A 160 -11.26 7.24 -6.83
C MET A 160 -10.74 7.59 -5.43
N VAL A 161 -10.72 8.86 -5.08
CA VAL A 161 -10.24 9.33 -3.78
C VAL A 161 -11.14 8.78 -2.68
N PRO A 162 -10.63 7.97 -1.74
CA PRO A 162 -11.47 7.43 -0.67
C PRO A 162 -11.80 8.49 0.37
N GLY A 163 -13.01 8.42 0.95
CA GLY A 163 -13.27 9.11 2.21
C GLY A 163 -12.47 8.49 3.37
N THR A 164 -12.22 9.24 4.43
CA THR A 164 -11.39 8.78 5.54
C THR A 164 -12.22 8.49 6.79
N LEU A 165 -11.93 7.38 7.45
CA LEU A 165 -12.34 7.09 8.83
C LEU A 165 -11.13 7.26 9.73
N ARG A 166 -11.14 8.31 10.57
CA ARG A 166 -10.06 8.62 11.50
C ARG A 166 -10.33 8.02 12.88
N PHE A 167 -9.35 7.25 13.37
CA PHE A 167 -9.34 6.64 14.69
C PHE A 167 -8.30 7.34 15.57
N ASN A 168 -8.73 8.13 16.53
CA ASN A 168 -7.86 8.78 17.49
C ASN A 168 -7.57 7.84 18.66
N LEU A 169 -6.34 7.30 18.68
CA LEU A 169 -5.86 6.41 19.73
C LEU A 169 -5.45 7.21 20.96
N LYS A 170 -5.91 6.77 22.14
CA LYS A 170 -5.58 7.38 23.43
C LYS A 170 -5.01 6.35 24.40
N GLY A 171 -4.04 6.76 25.19
CA GLY A 171 -3.39 5.91 26.18
C GLY A 171 -2.50 4.83 25.53
N LYS A 172 -2.42 3.69 26.17
CA LYS A 172 -1.61 2.54 25.73
C LYS A 172 -2.38 1.23 25.90
N LEU A 173 -1.96 0.19 25.20
CA LEU A 173 -2.50 -1.17 25.36
C LEU A 173 -2.20 -1.68 26.79
N ASN A 174 -3.16 -2.39 27.38
CA ASN A 174 -2.99 -3.06 28.66
C ASN A 174 -2.07 -4.28 28.50
N ASP A 175 -1.49 -4.73 29.62
CA ASP A 175 -0.68 -5.95 29.65
C ASP A 175 -1.50 -7.14 29.12
N GLY A 176 -0.91 -7.90 28.21
CA GLY A 176 -1.56 -9.06 27.56
C GLY A 176 -2.50 -8.70 26.40
N VAL A 177 -2.65 -7.43 26.05
CA VAL A 177 -3.41 -6.94 24.89
C VAL A 177 -2.42 -6.53 23.79
N TYR A 178 -2.64 -7.00 22.58
CA TYR A 178 -1.79 -6.77 21.41
C TYR A 178 -2.47 -5.86 20.39
N ALA A 179 -1.70 -5.30 19.48
CA ALA A 179 -2.20 -4.48 18.38
C ALA A 179 -3.26 -5.20 17.53
N ARG A 180 -3.14 -6.51 17.40
CA ARG A 180 -4.14 -7.35 16.72
C ARG A 180 -5.50 -7.33 17.42
N ASP A 181 -5.53 -7.31 18.75
CA ASP A 181 -6.78 -7.22 19.51
C ASP A 181 -7.44 -5.86 19.32
N LEU A 182 -6.62 -4.78 19.24
CA LEU A 182 -7.10 -3.44 18.96
C LEU A 182 -7.82 -3.37 17.61
N ILE A 183 -7.18 -3.80 16.54
CA ILE A 183 -7.80 -3.74 15.20
C ILE A 183 -9.00 -4.67 15.08
N LEU A 184 -8.96 -5.87 15.65
CA LEU A 184 -10.10 -6.78 15.66
C LEU A 184 -11.28 -6.20 16.48
N SER A 185 -11.01 -5.49 17.58
CA SER A 185 -12.04 -4.77 18.33
C SER A 185 -12.69 -3.67 17.50
N ILE A 186 -11.90 -2.91 16.73
CA ILE A 186 -12.40 -1.89 15.81
C ILE A 186 -13.29 -2.54 14.74
N ILE A 187 -12.79 -3.57 14.07
CA ILE A 187 -13.55 -4.31 13.03
C ILE A 187 -14.84 -4.89 13.61
N GLY A 188 -14.78 -5.45 14.83
CA GLY A 188 -15.97 -5.97 15.52
C GLY A 188 -17.03 -4.90 15.78
N LYS A 189 -16.65 -3.62 15.94
CA LYS A 189 -17.56 -2.50 16.15
C LYS A 189 -18.13 -1.93 14.85
N ILE A 190 -17.30 -1.79 13.81
CA ILE A 190 -17.73 -1.16 12.54
C ILE A 190 -18.26 -2.17 11.52
N GLY A 191 -17.96 -3.47 11.72
CA GLY A 191 -18.32 -4.56 10.81
C GLY A 191 -17.32 -4.76 9.67
N ALA A 192 -17.41 -5.90 8.99
CA ALA A 192 -16.52 -6.28 7.87
C ALA A 192 -16.64 -5.38 6.62
N ASN A 193 -17.65 -4.52 6.55
CA ASN A 193 -17.87 -3.56 5.48
C ASN A 193 -17.94 -2.10 5.98
N GLY A 194 -17.61 -1.86 7.25
CA GLY A 194 -17.71 -0.53 7.87
C GLY A 194 -16.78 0.51 7.28
N ALA A 195 -15.66 0.07 6.70
CA ALA A 195 -14.71 0.92 6.01
C ALA A 195 -14.69 0.68 4.47
N ASN A 196 -15.78 0.16 3.91
CA ASN A 196 -15.82 -0.18 2.49
C ASN A 196 -15.41 1.01 1.61
N TYR A 197 -14.33 0.81 0.84
CA TYR A 197 -13.70 1.81 -0.02
C TYR A 197 -13.25 3.10 0.71
N LYS A 198 -12.94 3.04 1.99
CA LYS A 198 -12.44 4.17 2.78
C LYS A 198 -10.97 3.99 3.14
N ALA A 199 -10.28 5.08 3.43
CA ALA A 199 -9.02 5.06 4.14
C ALA A 199 -9.29 4.94 5.64
N MET A 200 -8.62 4.02 6.33
CA MET A 200 -8.60 3.98 7.80
C MET A 200 -7.35 4.70 8.28
N GLU A 201 -7.52 5.86 8.90
CA GLU A 201 -6.43 6.68 9.42
C GLU A 201 -6.33 6.54 10.93
N PHE A 202 -5.13 6.25 11.44
CA PHE A 202 -4.86 6.13 12.87
C PHE A 202 -3.95 7.27 13.31
N ALA A 203 -4.37 8.01 14.32
CA ALA A 203 -3.71 9.18 14.85
C ALA A 203 -3.88 9.27 16.37
N GLY A 204 -3.32 10.30 16.99
CA GLY A 204 -3.45 10.58 18.42
C GLY A 204 -2.27 10.06 19.24
N GLU A 205 -2.25 10.45 20.52
CA GLU A 205 -1.14 10.20 21.45
C GLU A 205 -0.83 8.71 21.66
N GLY A 206 -1.85 7.85 21.57
CA GLY A 206 -1.69 6.40 21.72
C GLY A 206 -0.86 5.76 20.61
N LEU A 207 -0.74 6.41 19.44
CA LEU A 207 0.07 5.93 18.34
C LEU A 207 1.55 5.77 18.72
N HIS A 208 2.09 6.71 19.51
CA HIS A 208 3.49 6.70 19.96
C HIS A 208 3.84 5.49 20.85
N SER A 209 2.84 4.83 21.45
CA SER A 209 3.04 3.65 22.28
C SER A 209 3.15 2.35 21.46
N LEU A 210 2.87 2.40 20.15
CA LEU A 210 2.87 1.25 19.25
C LEU A 210 4.21 1.12 18.54
N SER A 211 4.79 -0.09 18.60
CA SER A 211 5.97 -0.43 17.79
C SER A 211 5.64 -0.47 16.29
N MET A 212 6.64 -0.48 15.42
CA MET A 212 6.38 -0.66 13.98
C MET A 212 5.70 -1.98 13.66
N ALA A 213 6.03 -3.07 14.37
CA ALA A 213 5.35 -4.36 14.21
C ALA A 213 3.85 -4.27 14.56
N ASP A 214 3.50 -3.53 15.61
CA ASP A 214 2.10 -3.27 15.98
C ASP A 214 1.37 -2.49 14.89
N ARG A 215 2.00 -1.42 14.37
CA ARG A 215 1.44 -0.58 13.31
C ARG A 215 1.22 -1.35 12.03
N ILE A 216 2.19 -2.18 11.62
CA ILE A 216 2.07 -3.06 10.45
C ILE A 216 0.91 -4.04 10.64
N SER A 217 0.78 -4.65 11.82
CA SER A 217 -0.33 -5.55 12.16
C SER A 217 -1.69 -4.87 12.03
N ILE A 218 -1.83 -3.65 12.55
CA ILE A 218 -3.07 -2.86 12.48
C ILE A 218 -3.41 -2.56 11.02
N CYS A 219 -2.49 -1.95 10.27
CA CYS A 219 -2.72 -1.56 8.88
C CYS A 219 -3.00 -2.77 7.99
N ASN A 220 -2.31 -3.89 8.21
CA ASN A 220 -2.50 -5.14 7.47
C ASN A 220 -3.94 -5.66 7.56
N LEU A 221 -4.58 -5.56 8.73
CA LEU A 221 -5.92 -6.08 8.98
C LEU A 221 -7.04 -5.12 8.58
N CYS A 222 -6.76 -3.88 8.20
CA CYS A 222 -7.80 -2.92 7.79
C CYS A 222 -8.59 -3.38 6.56
N VAL A 223 -8.00 -4.19 5.69
CA VAL A 223 -8.69 -4.79 4.54
C VAL A 223 -9.88 -5.64 4.96
N GLU A 224 -9.88 -6.24 6.14
CA GLU A 224 -10.98 -7.05 6.70
C GLU A 224 -12.23 -6.22 7.06
N ALA A 225 -12.09 -4.88 7.14
CA ALA A 225 -13.21 -3.95 7.25
C ALA A 225 -13.66 -3.38 5.90
N GLY A 226 -13.09 -3.84 4.78
CA GLY A 226 -13.32 -3.33 3.43
C GLY A 226 -12.50 -2.09 3.08
N ALA A 227 -11.50 -1.73 3.88
CA ALA A 227 -10.70 -0.53 3.65
C ALA A 227 -9.92 -0.59 2.32
N LYS A 228 -9.88 0.55 1.61
CA LYS A 228 -9.05 0.73 0.42
C LYS A 228 -7.58 0.83 0.77
N THR A 229 -7.28 1.49 1.88
CA THR A 229 -5.94 1.64 2.46
C THR A 229 -6.04 1.86 3.97
N ALA A 230 -4.92 1.72 4.66
CA ALA A 230 -4.74 2.20 6.02
C ALA A 230 -3.62 3.24 6.02
N LEU A 231 -3.62 4.16 6.96
CA LEU A 231 -2.60 5.20 7.06
C LEU A 231 -2.33 5.57 8.52
N MET A 232 -1.08 5.81 8.84
CA MET A 232 -0.62 6.35 10.12
C MET A 232 0.25 7.58 9.88
N GLU A 233 0.18 8.52 10.79
CA GLU A 233 1.09 9.66 10.80
C GLU A 233 2.53 9.17 11.03
N VAL A 234 3.48 9.81 10.35
CA VAL A 234 4.90 9.50 10.47
C VAL A 234 5.46 10.25 11.66
N ASP A 235 5.79 9.51 12.71
CA ASP A 235 6.41 10.02 13.93
C ASP A 235 7.85 9.49 14.10
N ASP A 236 8.46 9.74 15.25
CA ASP A 236 9.83 9.33 15.55
C ASP A 236 10.01 7.82 15.46
N VAL A 237 9.01 7.02 15.85
CA VAL A 237 9.07 5.54 15.75
C VAL A 237 9.20 5.10 14.30
N ALA A 238 8.41 5.69 13.40
CA ALA A 238 8.46 5.40 11.98
C ALA A 238 9.76 5.92 11.33
N MET A 239 10.24 7.10 11.75
CA MET A 239 11.49 7.68 11.27
C MET A 239 12.71 6.88 11.71
N ASP A 240 12.74 6.38 12.94
CA ASP A 240 13.84 5.54 13.43
C ASP A 240 13.86 4.21 12.68
N TYR A 241 12.70 3.59 12.45
CA TYR A 241 12.62 2.40 11.61
C TYR A 241 13.17 2.61 10.20
N LEU A 242 12.86 3.74 9.55
CA LEU A 242 13.42 4.09 8.24
C LEU A 242 14.93 4.24 8.28
N LYS A 243 15.48 4.94 9.28
CA LYS A 243 16.93 5.13 9.47
C LYS A 243 17.66 3.80 9.68
N GLU A 244 17.11 2.90 10.51
CA GLU A 244 17.66 1.56 10.73
C GLU A 244 17.79 0.76 9.44
N HIS A 245 16.88 1.00 8.47
CA HIS A 245 16.88 0.37 7.16
C HIS A 245 17.53 1.25 6.06
N GLY A 246 18.22 2.33 6.42
CA GLY A 246 18.96 3.18 5.49
C GLY A 246 18.10 3.92 4.46
N ARG A 247 16.86 4.29 4.82
CA ARG A 247 15.90 4.94 3.92
C ARG A 247 15.49 6.32 4.41
N GLU A 248 15.10 7.16 3.44
CA GLU A 248 14.62 8.51 3.68
C GLU A 248 13.16 8.66 3.21
N PRO A 249 12.33 9.46 3.89
CA PRO A 249 10.96 9.69 3.46
C PRO A 249 10.93 10.48 2.15
N LYS A 250 9.95 10.18 1.30
CA LYS A 250 9.63 10.99 0.12
C LYS A 250 8.86 12.26 0.53
N ALA A 251 7.87 12.10 1.38
CA ALA A 251 7.12 13.17 2.01
C ALA A 251 6.41 12.64 3.27
N CYS A 252 6.33 13.44 4.32
CA CYS A 252 5.54 13.13 5.50
C CYS A 252 4.28 14.00 5.48
N PHE A 253 3.12 13.38 5.59
CA PHE A 253 1.84 14.06 5.59
C PHE A 253 1.09 13.82 6.91
N THR A 254 0.38 14.84 7.35
CA THR A 254 -0.64 14.78 8.39
C THR A 254 -1.95 15.30 7.81
N SER A 255 -3.07 14.86 8.36
CA SER A 255 -4.38 15.42 7.97
C SER A 255 -4.50 16.84 8.50
N ASP A 256 -5.09 17.73 7.70
CA ASP A 256 -5.40 19.09 8.13
C ASP A 256 -6.53 19.07 9.19
N ASP A 257 -6.58 20.08 10.05
CA ASP A 257 -7.55 20.15 11.17
C ASP A 257 -9.00 20.26 10.68
N ASP A 258 -9.20 20.83 9.49
CA ASP A 258 -10.48 21.03 8.83
C ASP A 258 -10.75 20.00 7.73
N ALA A 259 -9.95 18.92 7.63
CA ALA A 259 -10.20 17.83 6.71
C ALA A 259 -11.47 17.05 7.11
N VAL A 260 -12.28 16.64 6.11
CA VAL A 260 -13.60 15.99 6.32
C VAL A 260 -13.57 14.53 5.86
#